data_c1ee192ead6fe1e26f748fa9ab9c5fb3
#
_entry.id   c1ee192ead6fe1e26f748fa9ab9c5fb3
#
_cell.length_a   1.000
_cell.length_b   1.000
_cell.length_c   1.000
_cell.angle_alpha   90.00
_cell.angle_beta   90.00
_cell.angle_gamma   90.00
#
_symmetry.space_group_name_H-M   'P 1'
#
loop_
_entity.id
_entity.type
_entity.pdbx_description
1 polymer ?
#
loop_
_entity_poly.entity_id
_entity_poly.type
_entity_poly.pdbx_seq_one_letter_code
_entity_poly.pdbx_strand_id
1 'polypeptide(L)'
;MNAQKNKGRTFIVTETPENPRPSPPLQDLNTIRHFPKYDKQDWHEVSEYIHNHILVSTGQYPKLEDTPLRTKIFDKIERKDYTIEKVYFESYPGFFCTGNLYRPIGKNSPFPAIASPHGHWAHGRLENTELGSIPSRCINFAKQGYVIFSYDMVGYNDSGKQVEHRQFNVGTQGEIWGISLMGLQLQNGIRAIDFLQGLPDVDSDRIGCTGASGGGTQTFMLMAIDQRIQVAAPVNMISAHMQGGCLCENSPNLRIDFSNMEIGAMMAPRPLLLVSATGDWTKNTPDVEYPAILSIYQHFEAAEKVHQVQIDADHNYNQASREAVYEWFGKWFLDKSDPVELKEEPSEIESDEDLLVFHHRSIPYHAFNMDQLTESLIQSAKFGIESRKPTNASELKSYQEEMGKGLYHAFALQPSQNSSADLMQELSNSGNAKEATLIVYQQGDLETLTSQLIKIGHSVFALQLRPSIRQVDDQFFTTYNRTDQALWIQDILLALDKIEERLPQANRNLVGINGGGIFAMLAAGFSKANRVVIDIEQLNTETDDAFVEKLPIPSIRRVGDFRTAGALIAPRSLLIFNTGSQFPTTWISDIYQAVEKPDLLSISTNREAHIADWFSLA
;
A
#
# COMPACT_ATOMS: atom_id res chain seq x y z
N MET A 1 8.53 -5.02 -29.71
CA MET A 1 7.83 -4.26 -28.67
C MET A 1 8.46 -2.89 -28.58
N ASN A 2 7.83 -1.85 -29.16
CA ASN A 2 8.32 -0.49 -29.06
C ASN A 2 7.88 0.09 -27.72
N ALA A 3 8.83 0.27 -26.82
CA ALA A 3 8.62 1.03 -25.60
C ALA A 3 8.36 2.49 -25.97
N GLN A 4 7.12 2.93 -25.97
CA GLN A 4 6.79 4.35 -25.91
C GLN A 4 7.32 4.88 -24.58
N LYS A 5 8.33 5.74 -24.66
CA LYS A 5 8.87 6.48 -23.50
C LYS A 5 7.74 7.35 -22.92
N ASN A 6 7.06 6.86 -21.90
CA ASN A 6 6.31 7.72 -21.01
C ASN A 6 7.35 8.69 -20.39
N LYS A 7 7.07 10.00 -20.47
CA LYS A 7 7.85 11.01 -19.75
C LYS A 7 7.60 10.84 -18.26
N GLY A 8 8.24 9.80 -17.69
CA GLY A 8 8.33 9.57 -16.26
C GLY A 8 9.22 10.64 -15.64
N ARG A 9 8.97 10.96 -14.42
CA ARG A 9 9.70 11.92 -13.62
C ARG A 9 11.18 11.62 -13.64
N THR A 10 11.94 12.58 -14.11
CA THR A 10 13.40 12.59 -13.92
C THR A 10 13.67 13.33 -12.63
N PHE A 11 13.97 12.63 -11.55
CA PHE A 11 14.67 13.24 -10.42
C PHE A 11 16.13 13.40 -10.83
N ILE A 12 16.44 14.49 -11.51
CA ILE A 12 17.82 14.81 -11.85
C ILE A 12 18.46 15.37 -10.58
N VAL A 13 19.29 14.57 -9.93
CA VAL A 13 20.31 15.12 -9.04
C VAL A 13 21.36 15.75 -9.95
N THR A 14 21.30 17.06 -10.11
CA THR A 14 22.18 17.81 -11.02
C THR A 14 23.60 17.99 -10.48
N GLU A 15 23.82 17.72 -9.18
CA GLU A 15 25.14 17.82 -8.54
C GLU A 15 25.32 16.64 -7.57
N THR A 16 26.49 16.00 -7.62
CA THR A 16 26.88 14.99 -6.62
C THR A 16 27.16 15.72 -5.31
N PRO A 17 26.46 15.42 -4.20
CA PRO A 17 26.74 16.05 -2.91
C PRO A 17 28.20 15.83 -2.50
N GLU A 18 28.86 16.82 -1.89
CA GLU A 18 30.24 16.68 -1.40
C GLU A 18 30.41 15.54 -0.38
N ASN A 19 29.37 15.22 0.37
CA ASN A 19 29.35 14.14 1.36
C ASN A 19 27.96 13.47 1.40
N PRO A 20 27.65 12.58 0.45
CA PRO A 20 26.32 11.98 0.33
C PRO A 20 26.02 11.02 1.48
N ARG A 21 24.72 10.87 1.79
CA ARG A 21 24.24 9.83 2.67
C ARG A 21 24.53 8.45 2.07
N PRO A 22 25.11 7.49 2.83
CA PRO A 22 25.13 6.10 2.41
C PRO A 22 23.71 5.60 2.15
N SER A 23 23.50 4.96 1.01
CA SER A 23 22.17 4.43 0.63
C SER A 23 22.20 2.91 0.64
N PRO A 24 21.08 2.25 1.04
CA PRO A 24 20.94 0.83 0.76
C PRO A 24 21.01 0.59 -0.75
N PRO A 25 21.40 -0.63 -1.19
CA PRO A 25 21.36 -1.00 -2.60
C PRO A 25 19.98 -0.71 -3.20
N LEU A 26 19.95 -0.08 -4.36
CA LEU A 26 18.71 0.19 -5.07
C LEU A 26 18.12 -1.12 -5.59
N GLN A 27 16.82 -1.19 -5.51
CA GLN A 27 16.04 -2.31 -6.01
C GLN A 27 15.11 -1.85 -7.14
N ASP A 28 14.85 -2.74 -8.07
CA ASP A 28 13.93 -2.56 -9.19
C ASP A 28 13.04 -3.80 -9.38
N LEU A 29 12.24 -3.79 -10.42
CA LEU A 29 11.34 -4.90 -10.73
C LEU A 29 12.06 -6.21 -11.06
N ASN A 30 13.33 -6.16 -11.49
CA ASN A 30 14.16 -7.31 -11.88
C ASN A 30 15.12 -7.75 -10.77
N THR A 31 15.22 -7.01 -9.68
CA THR A 31 16.06 -7.38 -8.55
C THR A 31 15.57 -8.71 -7.96
N ILE A 32 16.45 -9.71 -7.95
CA ILE A 32 16.14 -11.05 -7.41
C ILE A 32 15.86 -10.92 -5.91
N ARG A 33 14.70 -11.45 -5.51
CA ARG A 33 14.27 -11.44 -4.12
C ARG A 33 14.65 -12.74 -3.43
N HIS A 34 15.03 -12.63 -2.16
CA HIS A 34 15.30 -13.75 -1.29
C HIS A 34 14.26 -13.79 -0.19
N PHE A 35 13.67 -14.96 0.01
CA PHE A 35 12.72 -15.18 1.09
C PHE A 35 13.50 -15.42 2.38
N PRO A 36 13.37 -14.57 3.42
CA PRO A 36 14.02 -14.78 4.70
C PRO A 36 13.49 -16.04 5.40
N LYS A 37 14.27 -16.58 6.31
CA LYS A 37 13.76 -17.61 7.21
C LYS A 37 13.02 -16.92 8.35
N TYR A 38 11.75 -17.15 8.44
CA TYR A 38 10.90 -16.70 9.54
C TYR A 38 10.62 -17.87 10.47
N ASP A 39 10.65 -17.64 11.78
CA ASP A 39 9.96 -18.52 12.71
C ASP A 39 8.46 -18.12 12.78
N LYS A 40 7.68 -18.81 13.63
CA LYS A 40 6.24 -18.56 13.73
C LYS A 40 5.93 -17.18 14.31
N GLN A 41 6.75 -16.70 15.26
CA GLN A 41 6.57 -15.39 15.89
C GLN A 41 6.97 -14.28 14.91
N ASP A 42 8.14 -14.41 14.28
CA ASP A 42 8.61 -13.48 13.25
C ASP A 42 7.56 -13.32 12.15
N TRP A 43 6.98 -14.45 11.68
CA TRP A 43 5.97 -14.42 10.63
C TRP A 43 4.70 -13.68 11.05
N HIS A 44 4.28 -13.83 12.30
CA HIS A 44 3.10 -13.08 12.78
C HIS A 44 3.31 -11.58 12.71
N GLU A 45 4.46 -11.08 13.16
CA GLU A 45 4.81 -9.66 13.13
C GLU A 45 4.98 -9.15 11.68
N VAL A 46 5.68 -9.92 10.84
CA VAL A 46 5.92 -9.57 9.43
C VAL A 46 4.61 -9.57 8.64
N SER A 47 3.74 -10.55 8.83
CA SER A 47 2.46 -10.60 8.10
C SER A 47 1.52 -9.45 8.49
N GLU A 48 1.49 -9.05 9.77
CA GLU A 48 0.76 -7.86 10.20
C GLU A 48 1.34 -6.58 9.58
N TYR A 49 2.68 -6.47 9.56
CA TYR A 49 3.35 -5.35 8.90
C TYR A 49 2.98 -5.28 7.40
N ILE A 50 3.11 -6.39 6.67
CA ILE A 50 2.80 -6.45 5.23
C ILE A 50 1.33 -6.10 4.98
N HIS A 51 0.40 -6.64 5.76
CA HIS A 51 -1.03 -6.33 5.64
C HIS A 51 -1.30 -4.82 5.71
N ASN A 52 -0.85 -4.17 6.78
CA ASN A 52 -1.04 -2.74 6.98
C ASN A 52 -0.29 -1.92 5.90
N HIS A 53 0.89 -2.38 5.50
CA HIS A 53 1.70 -1.70 4.50
C HIS A 53 1.04 -1.72 3.11
N ILE A 54 0.44 -2.85 2.70
CA ILE A 54 -0.36 -2.95 1.48
C ILE A 54 -1.53 -1.95 1.54
N LEU A 55 -2.27 -1.92 2.64
CA LEU A 55 -3.41 -1.02 2.78
C LEU A 55 -3.03 0.45 2.64
N VAL A 56 -1.93 0.88 3.29
CA VAL A 56 -1.45 2.27 3.20
C VAL A 56 -0.92 2.58 1.80
N SER A 57 -0.08 1.71 1.24
CA SER A 57 0.53 1.90 -0.08
C SER A 57 -0.49 1.95 -1.22
N THR A 58 -1.61 1.26 -1.07
CA THR A 58 -2.67 1.22 -2.08
C THR A 58 -3.81 2.20 -1.79
N GLY A 59 -3.66 3.06 -0.77
CA GLY A 59 -4.67 4.05 -0.40
C GLY A 59 -5.95 3.46 0.19
N GLN A 60 -5.91 2.23 0.72
CA GLN A 60 -7.02 1.61 1.43
C GLN A 60 -7.04 1.97 2.93
N TYR A 61 -6.00 2.67 3.42
CA TYR A 61 -5.88 3.08 4.81
C TYR A 61 -5.64 4.61 4.93
N PRO A 62 -6.26 5.31 5.88
CA PRO A 62 -7.36 4.82 6.71
C PRO A 62 -8.57 4.45 5.85
N LYS A 63 -9.36 3.47 6.33
CA LYS A 63 -10.55 3.02 5.58
C LYS A 63 -11.50 4.21 5.37
N LEU A 64 -11.92 4.41 4.13
CA LEU A 64 -13.02 5.33 3.80
C LEU A 64 -14.36 4.70 4.19
N GLU A 65 -15.38 5.53 4.39
CA GLU A 65 -16.72 5.03 4.64
C GLU A 65 -17.21 4.17 3.45
N ASP A 66 -17.81 3.04 3.78
CA ASP A 66 -18.40 2.17 2.77
C ASP A 66 -19.62 2.85 2.13
N THR A 67 -19.54 3.07 0.84
CA THR A 67 -20.66 3.58 0.06
C THR A 67 -21.52 2.43 -0.47
N PRO A 68 -22.84 2.61 -0.62
CA PRO A 68 -23.68 1.60 -1.25
C PRO A 68 -23.19 1.26 -2.65
N LEU A 69 -23.15 -0.04 -3.00
CA LEU A 69 -22.71 -0.50 -4.33
C LEU A 69 -23.61 0.00 -5.47
N ARG A 70 -24.90 0.27 -5.20
CA ARG A 70 -25.89 0.66 -6.22
C ARG A 70 -25.88 -0.27 -7.44
N THR A 71 -25.73 -1.56 -7.18
CA THR A 71 -25.58 -2.62 -8.18
C THR A 71 -26.71 -2.63 -9.20
N LYS A 72 -26.35 -2.85 -10.46
CA LYS A 72 -27.26 -3.16 -11.56
C LYS A 72 -26.86 -4.48 -12.19
N ILE A 73 -27.83 -5.41 -12.28
CA ILE A 73 -27.72 -6.71 -12.95
C ILE A 73 -28.80 -6.73 -14.03
N PHE A 74 -28.44 -7.03 -15.27
CA PHE A 74 -29.37 -6.93 -16.41
C PHE A 74 -28.88 -7.72 -17.64
N ASP A 75 -29.70 -7.75 -18.70
CA ASP A 75 -29.43 -8.41 -19.99
C ASP A 75 -28.97 -9.87 -19.79
N LYS A 76 -29.85 -10.67 -19.14
CA LYS A 76 -29.59 -12.08 -18.87
C LYS A 76 -29.58 -12.91 -20.16
N ILE A 77 -28.50 -13.60 -20.40
CA ILE A 77 -28.37 -14.65 -21.40
C ILE A 77 -28.53 -15.99 -20.68
N GLU A 78 -29.42 -16.84 -21.16
CA GLU A 78 -29.69 -18.16 -20.58
C GLU A 78 -29.21 -19.25 -21.52
N ARG A 79 -28.40 -20.17 -21.02
CA ARG A 79 -27.94 -21.37 -21.69
C ARG A 79 -28.46 -22.60 -20.92
N LYS A 80 -28.21 -23.78 -21.43
CA LYS A 80 -28.74 -25.02 -20.83
C LYS A 80 -28.35 -25.18 -19.35
N ASP A 81 -27.08 -24.92 -19.02
CA ASP A 81 -26.51 -25.24 -17.71
C ASP A 81 -26.02 -24.01 -16.92
N TYR A 82 -26.09 -22.82 -17.53
CA TYR A 82 -25.64 -21.56 -16.92
C TYR A 82 -26.34 -20.34 -17.48
N THR A 83 -26.21 -19.22 -16.75
CA THR A 83 -26.62 -17.90 -17.23
C THR A 83 -25.43 -16.93 -17.22
N ILE A 84 -25.51 -15.88 -18.05
CA ILE A 84 -24.58 -14.75 -18.04
C ILE A 84 -25.42 -13.48 -17.87
N GLU A 85 -25.00 -12.59 -16.98
CA GLU A 85 -25.66 -11.31 -16.75
C GLU A 85 -24.61 -10.19 -16.78
N LYS A 86 -24.98 -9.04 -17.35
CA LYS A 86 -24.17 -7.83 -17.31
C LYS A 86 -24.31 -7.18 -15.95
N VAL A 87 -23.18 -6.72 -15.38
CA VAL A 87 -23.17 -6.12 -14.04
C VAL A 87 -22.32 -4.85 -14.04
N TYR A 88 -22.81 -3.83 -13.35
CA TYR A 88 -21.98 -2.75 -12.86
C TYR A 88 -22.40 -2.31 -11.46
N PHE A 89 -21.46 -1.77 -10.70
CA PHE A 89 -21.67 -1.18 -9.39
C PHE A 89 -20.66 -0.07 -9.10
N GLU A 90 -20.96 0.82 -8.16
CA GLU A 90 -20.02 1.84 -7.71
C GLU A 90 -19.01 1.25 -6.70
N SER A 91 -17.73 1.30 -7.03
CA SER A 91 -16.64 0.95 -6.11
C SER A 91 -16.17 2.15 -5.28
N TYR A 92 -16.21 3.34 -5.87
CA TYR A 92 -16.23 4.65 -5.24
C TYR A 92 -17.39 5.47 -5.81
N PRO A 93 -17.86 6.53 -5.15
CA PRO A 93 -18.86 7.41 -5.74
C PRO A 93 -18.44 7.88 -7.14
N GLY A 94 -19.31 7.64 -8.13
CA GLY A 94 -19.05 7.98 -9.52
C GLY A 94 -18.00 7.12 -10.24
N PHE A 95 -17.42 6.11 -9.60
CA PHE A 95 -16.48 5.18 -10.23
C PHE A 95 -17.04 3.75 -10.25
N PHE A 96 -17.11 3.17 -11.45
CA PHE A 96 -17.85 1.93 -11.70
C PHE A 96 -16.93 0.74 -11.97
N CYS A 97 -17.15 -0.35 -11.25
CA CYS A 97 -16.68 -1.67 -11.60
C CYS A 97 -17.72 -2.34 -12.52
N THR A 98 -17.26 -2.88 -13.64
CA THR A 98 -18.08 -3.50 -14.68
C THR A 98 -17.66 -4.94 -14.90
N GLY A 99 -18.57 -5.82 -15.32
CA GLY A 99 -18.23 -7.22 -15.57
C GLY A 99 -19.41 -8.09 -15.97
N ASN A 100 -19.14 -9.40 -16.04
CA ASN A 100 -20.11 -10.43 -16.33
C ASN A 100 -20.24 -11.40 -15.15
N LEU A 101 -21.47 -11.67 -14.75
CA LEU A 101 -21.83 -12.61 -13.71
C LEU A 101 -22.35 -13.89 -14.34
N TYR A 102 -21.66 -15.01 -14.07
CA TYR A 102 -22.02 -16.33 -14.54
C TYR A 102 -22.63 -17.13 -13.38
N ARG A 103 -23.75 -17.78 -13.60
CA ARG A 103 -24.46 -18.56 -12.59
C ARG A 103 -24.83 -19.95 -13.07
N PRO A 104 -24.80 -20.96 -12.20
CA PRO A 104 -25.24 -22.32 -12.54
C PRO A 104 -26.76 -22.39 -12.69
N ILE A 105 -27.23 -23.31 -13.57
CA ILE A 105 -28.63 -23.73 -13.68
C ILE A 105 -28.74 -25.19 -13.28
N GLY A 106 -29.87 -25.58 -12.70
CA GLY A 106 -30.19 -26.98 -12.38
C GLY A 106 -29.41 -27.54 -11.19
N LYS A 107 -28.82 -26.69 -10.36
CA LYS A 107 -28.10 -27.06 -9.14
C LYS A 107 -28.69 -26.36 -7.92
N ASN A 108 -28.40 -26.87 -6.74
CA ASN A 108 -28.91 -26.32 -5.47
C ASN A 108 -28.03 -25.21 -4.93
N SER A 109 -28.61 -24.05 -4.63
CA SER A 109 -27.98 -22.94 -3.89
C SER A 109 -28.01 -23.21 -2.36
N PRO A 110 -27.17 -22.53 -1.53
CA PRO A 110 -26.23 -21.48 -1.95
C PRO A 110 -24.95 -22.03 -2.57
N PHE A 111 -24.40 -21.30 -3.54
CA PHE A 111 -23.22 -21.69 -4.28
C PHE A 111 -21.93 -21.04 -3.73
N PRO A 112 -20.76 -21.70 -3.77
CA PRO A 112 -19.50 -21.00 -3.64
C PRO A 112 -19.34 -19.99 -4.77
N ALA A 113 -18.64 -18.87 -4.51
CA ALA A 113 -18.45 -17.85 -5.51
C ALA A 113 -16.96 -17.53 -5.76
N ILE A 114 -16.67 -17.02 -6.95
CA ILE A 114 -15.30 -16.72 -7.39
C ILE A 114 -15.23 -15.29 -7.94
N ALA A 115 -14.35 -14.48 -7.37
CA ALA A 115 -13.88 -13.26 -7.99
C ALA A 115 -12.82 -13.59 -9.04
N SER A 116 -13.04 -13.14 -10.28
CA SER A 116 -12.21 -13.52 -11.43
C SER A 116 -11.62 -12.29 -12.13
N PRO A 117 -10.56 -11.66 -11.56
CA PRO A 117 -9.82 -10.61 -12.24
C PRO A 117 -9.07 -11.16 -13.46
N HIS A 118 -8.88 -10.30 -14.47
CA HIS A 118 -8.10 -10.66 -15.65
C HIS A 118 -6.73 -9.96 -15.69
N GLY A 119 -5.81 -10.46 -16.54
CA GLY A 119 -4.51 -9.87 -16.81
C GLY A 119 -4.52 -8.90 -17.99
N HIS A 120 -3.32 -8.55 -18.50
CA HIS A 120 -3.14 -7.59 -19.60
C HIS A 120 -3.40 -8.22 -20.98
N TRP A 121 -4.50 -8.98 -21.11
CA TRP A 121 -4.93 -9.54 -22.37
C TRP A 121 -5.43 -8.45 -23.32
N ALA A 122 -5.28 -8.68 -24.63
CA ALA A 122 -5.68 -7.67 -25.62
C ALA A 122 -7.18 -7.32 -25.56
N HIS A 123 -8.03 -8.33 -25.29
CA HIS A 123 -9.48 -8.20 -25.15
C HIS A 123 -9.95 -8.15 -23.68
N GLY A 124 -9.03 -7.97 -22.72
CA GLY A 124 -9.39 -7.88 -21.30
C GLY A 124 -10.13 -9.12 -20.79
N ARG A 125 -11.29 -8.95 -20.13
CA ARG A 125 -12.12 -10.07 -19.63
C ARG A 125 -12.80 -10.87 -20.76
N LEU A 126 -12.79 -10.36 -21.98
CA LEU A 126 -13.37 -11.01 -23.17
C LEU A 126 -12.33 -11.85 -23.93
N GLU A 127 -11.09 -11.92 -23.45
CA GLU A 127 -10.04 -12.70 -24.12
C GLU A 127 -10.43 -14.16 -24.29
N ASN A 128 -10.34 -14.65 -25.53
CA ASN A 128 -10.68 -16.00 -25.91
C ASN A 128 -9.68 -16.55 -26.95
N THR A 129 -8.52 -16.98 -26.46
CA THR A 129 -7.43 -17.56 -27.26
C THR A 129 -6.94 -18.87 -26.64
N GLU A 130 -6.07 -19.58 -27.34
CA GLU A 130 -5.42 -20.80 -26.81
C GLU A 130 -4.59 -20.50 -25.55
N LEU A 131 -3.96 -19.32 -25.47
CA LEU A 131 -3.18 -18.90 -24.32
C LEU A 131 -4.04 -18.53 -23.11
N GLY A 132 -5.31 -18.17 -23.32
CA GLY A 132 -6.23 -17.85 -22.26
C GLY A 132 -7.63 -17.60 -22.76
N SER A 133 -8.62 -18.27 -22.17
CA SER A 133 -10.04 -17.99 -22.40
C SER A 133 -10.73 -17.73 -21.08
N ILE A 134 -11.03 -16.45 -20.84
CA ILE A 134 -11.69 -16.02 -19.62
C ILE A 134 -13.17 -16.41 -19.64
N PRO A 135 -13.93 -16.19 -20.73
CA PRO A 135 -15.31 -16.66 -20.81
C PRO A 135 -15.43 -18.18 -20.63
N SER A 136 -14.55 -18.99 -21.28
CA SER A 136 -14.57 -20.45 -21.11
C SER A 136 -14.34 -20.85 -19.65
N ARG A 137 -13.36 -20.23 -18.98
CA ARG A 137 -13.11 -20.43 -17.55
C ARG A 137 -14.36 -20.17 -16.72
N CYS A 138 -15.01 -19.03 -16.93
CA CYS A 138 -16.20 -18.64 -16.17
C CYS A 138 -17.38 -19.55 -16.43
N ILE A 139 -17.60 -19.96 -17.68
CA ILE A 139 -18.65 -20.90 -18.07
C ILE A 139 -18.44 -22.26 -17.40
N ASN A 140 -17.21 -22.77 -17.43
CA ASN A 140 -16.91 -24.07 -16.83
C ASN A 140 -17.03 -24.06 -15.31
N PHE A 141 -16.61 -23.00 -14.62
CA PHE A 141 -16.91 -22.84 -13.21
C PHE A 141 -18.42 -22.80 -12.93
N ALA A 142 -19.21 -22.07 -13.72
CA ALA A 142 -20.67 -22.05 -13.56
C ALA A 142 -21.27 -23.43 -13.77
N LYS A 143 -20.87 -24.17 -14.81
CA LYS A 143 -21.30 -25.56 -15.04
C LYS A 143 -20.95 -26.49 -13.88
N GLN A 144 -19.80 -26.27 -13.21
CA GLN A 144 -19.38 -27.03 -12.04
C GLN A 144 -20.18 -26.68 -10.78
N GLY A 145 -20.80 -25.50 -10.69
CA GLY A 145 -21.67 -25.09 -9.59
C GLY A 145 -21.17 -23.89 -8.80
N TYR A 146 -20.42 -23.00 -9.43
CA TYR A 146 -19.98 -21.74 -8.83
C TYR A 146 -20.73 -20.54 -9.42
N VAL A 147 -20.96 -19.54 -8.61
CA VAL A 147 -21.25 -18.19 -9.08
C VAL A 147 -19.91 -17.48 -9.31
N ILE A 148 -19.65 -16.97 -10.51
CA ILE A 148 -18.39 -16.34 -10.82
C ILE A 148 -18.61 -14.95 -11.41
N PHE A 149 -17.89 -13.96 -10.88
CA PHE A 149 -17.89 -12.59 -11.38
C PHE A 149 -16.54 -12.27 -12.02
N SER A 150 -16.56 -12.13 -13.36
CA SER A 150 -15.41 -11.67 -14.14
C SER A 150 -15.57 -10.17 -14.37
N TYR A 151 -14.68 -9.37 -13.77
CA TYR A 151 -14.75 -7.91 -13.81
C TYR A 151 -13.58 -7.27 -14.54
N ASP A 152 -13.80 -6.08 -15.07
CA ASP A 152 -12.81 -5.34 -15.82
C ASP A 152 -11.65 -4.89 -14.93
N MET A 153 -10.43 -5.12 -15.38
CA MET A 153 -9.26 -4.38 -14.93
C MET A 153 -9.49 -2.88 -15.22
N VAL A 154 -9.13 -2.01 -14.28
CA VAL A 154 -9.30 -0.56 -14.45
C VAL A 154 -8.67 -0.09 -15.75
N GLY A 155 -9.47 0.54 -16.60
CA GLY A 155 -9.05 1.04 -17.91
C GLY A 155 -9.10 0.03 -19.05
N TYR A 156 -9.70 -1.16 -18.84
CA TYR A 156 -10.01 -2.13 -19.90
C TYR A 156 -11.51 -2.18 -20.18
N ASN A 157 -11.88 -2.63 -21.37
CA ASN A 157 -13.26 -2.82 -21.81
C ASN A 157 -14.17 -1.65 -21.41
N ASP A 158 -15.24 -1.89 -20.66
CA ASP A 158 -16.20 -0.87 -20.22
C ASP A 158 -15.60 0.15 -19.25
N SER A 159 -14.67 -0.28 -18.39
CA SER A 159 -13.97 0.56 -17.43
C SER A 159 -13.07 1.60 -18.13
N GLY A 160 -12.65 1.35 -19.37
CA GLY A 160 -11.88 2.28 -20.21
C GLY A 160 -12.61 3.60 -20.53
N LYS A 161 -13.94 3.65 -20.30
CA LYS A 161 -14.73 4.89 -20.47
C LYS A 161 -14.47 5.94 -19.38
N GLN A 162 -13.89 5.55 -18.25
CA GLN A 162 -13.57 6.44 -17.13
C GLN A 162 -12.08 6.70 -16.96
N VAL A 163 -11.27 5.66 -17.12
CA VAL A 163 -9.82 5.68 -16.92
C VAL A 163 -9.15 4.94 -18.07
N GLU A 164 -8.09 5.49 -18.63
CA GLU A 164 -7.27 4.79 -19.60
C GLU A 164 -6.08 4.11 -18.91
N HIS A 165 -6.02 2.79 -18.97
CA HIS A 165 -5.05 1.97 -18.24
C HIS A 165 -3.59 2.37 -18.49
N ARG A 166 -3.23 2.50 -19.77
CA ARG A 166 -1.84 2.77 -20.20
C ARG A 166 -1.44 4.24 -20.09
N GLN A 167 -2.41 5.13 -19.92
CA GLN A 167 -2.21 6.58 -19.79
C GLN A 167 -2.46 7.06 -18.34
N PHE A 168 -2.68 6.13 -17.41
CA PHE A 168 -2.88 6.48 -16.01
C PHE A 168 -1.70 7.28 -15.48
N ASN A 169 -1.97 8.46 -14.97
CA ASN A 169 -0.98 9.34 -14.37
C ASN A 169 -1.65 10.32 -13.40
N VAL A 170 -1.41 10.17 -12.13
CA VAL A 170 -1.90 11.07 -11.07
C VAL A 170 -0.83 12.03 -10.56
N GLY A 171 0.37 11.90 -11.08
CA GLY A 171 1.52 12.69 -10.63
C GLY A 171 1.88 12.47 -9.16
N THR A 172 2.90 13.21 -8.66
CA THR A 172 3.28 13.21 -7.23
C THR A 172 2.12 13.66 -6.37
N GLN A 173 1.29 14.58 -6.86
CA GLN A 173 0.13 15.03 -6.14
C GLN A 173 -0.82 13.88 -5.81
N GLY A 174 -1.16 13.02 -6.76
CA GLY A 174 -2.00 11.85 -6.48
C GLY A 174 -1.30 10.84 -5.55
N GLU A 175 0.02 10.63 -5.74
CA GLU A 175 0.77 9.66 -4.92
C GLU A 175 0.87 10.07 -3.45
N ILE A 176 1.07 11.37 -3.12
CA ILE A 176 1.08 11.82 -1.71
C ILE A 176 -0.29 11.66 -1.04
N TRP A 177 -1.38 11.54 -1.82
CA TRP A 177 -2.73 11.21 -1.35
C TRP A 177 -3.05 9.70 -1.43
N GLY A 178 -2.06 8.86 -1.76
CA GLY A 178 -2.23 7.41 -1.84
C GLY A 178 -3.06 6.93 -3.02
N ILE A 179 -3.16 7.72 -4.10
CA ILE A 179 -3.90 7.35 -5.31
C ILE A 179 -2.97 6.65 -6.28
N SER A 180 -3.33 5.43 -6.67
CA SER A 180 -2.59 4.63 -7.64
C SER A 180 -3.53 3.75 -8.47
N LEU A 181 -3.09 3.33 -9.65
CA LEU A 181 -3.87 2.42 -10.49
C LEU A 181 -4.12 1.09 -9.78
N MET A 182 -3.10 0.59 -9.06
CA MET A 182 -3.23 -0.61 -8.24
C MET A 182 -4.26 -0.43 -7.12
N GLY A 183 -4.27 0.73 -6.45
CA GLY A 183 -5.23 1.04 -5.41
C GLY A 183 -6.67 1.04 -5.92
N LEU A 184 -6.92 1.62 -7.10
CA LEU A 184 -8.24 1.58 -7.74
C LEU A 184 -8.66 0.15 -8.10
N GLN A 185 -7.74 -0.68 -8.61
CA GLN A 185 -8.03 -2.08 -8.90
C GLN A 185 -8.32 -2.91 -7.65
N LEU A 186 -7.52 -2.70 -6.61
CA LEU A 186 -7.72 -3.40 -5.34
C LEU A 186 -9.06 -3.05 -4.70
N GLN A 187 -9.46 -1.78 -4.75
CA GLN A 187 -10.80 -1.36 -4.35
C GLN A 187 -11.89 -2.04 -5.16
N ASN A 188 -11.77 -2.09 -6.50
CA ASN A 188 -12.72 -2.83 -7.34
C ASN A 188 -12.82 -4.30 -6.91
N GLY A 189 -11.69 -4.93 -6.59
CA GLY A 189 -11.66 -6.31 -6.09
C GLY A 189 -12.36 -6.49 -4.74
N ILE A 190 -12.09 -5.62 -3.76
CA ILE A 190 -12.78 -5.63 -2.44
C ILE A 190 -14.29 -5.47 -2.65
N ARG A 191 -14.70 -4.51 -3.48
CA ARG A 191 -16.13 -4.28 -3.76
C ARG A 191 -16.77 -5.41 -4.58
N ALA A 192 -15.99 -6.14 -5.40
CA ALA A 192 -16.46 -7.36 -6.07
C ALA A 192 -16.73 -8.49 -5.07
N ILE A 193 -15.93 -8.61 -4.00
CA ILE A 193 -16.21 -9.54 -2.90
C ILE A 193 -17.49 -9.12 -2.17
N ASP A 194 -17.67 -7.82 -1.85
CA ASP A 194 -18.91 -7.31 -1.25
C ASP A 194 -20.14 -7.61 -2.12
N PHE A 195 -20.01 -7.43 -3.43
CA PHE A 195 -21.05 -7.74 -4.40
C PHE A 195 -21.41 -9.22 -4.38
N LEU A 196 -20.43 -10.12 -4.43
CA LEU A 196 -20.66 -11.56 -4.43
C LEU A 196 -21.33 -12.02 -3.12
N GLN A 197 -20.86 -11.54 -1.97
CA GLN A 197 -21.45 -11.87 -0.68
C GLN A 197 -22.89 -11.35 -0.53
N GLY A 198 -23.23 -10.27 -1.21
CA GLY A 198 -24.59 -9.70 -1.22
C GLY A 198 -25.59 -10.45 -2.09
N LEU A 199 -25.18 -11.44 -2.88
CA LEU A 199 -26.08 -12.20 -3.74
C LEU A 199 -26.83 -13.29 -2.94
N PRO A 200 -28.14 -13.43 -3.12
CA PRO A 200 -28.95 -14.36 -2.31
C PRO A 200 -28.70 -15.85 -2.59
N ASP A 201 -28.06 -16.16 -3.70
CA ASP A 201 -27.73 -17.51 -4.13
C ASP A 201 -26.26 -17.88 -3.87
N VAL A 202 -25.48 -17.00 -3.23
CA VAL A 202 -24.07 -17.21 -2.88
C VAL A 202 -23.92 -17.59 -1.41
N ASP A 203 -23.03 -18.54 -1.16
CA ASP A 203 -22.53 -18.86 0.18
C ASP A 203 -21.41 -17.88 0.55
N SER A 204 -21.71 -16.96 1.45
CA SER A 204 -20.79 -15.89 1.87
C SER A 204 -19.48 -16.39 2.50
N ASP A 205 -19.46 -17.63 2.99
CA ASP A 205 -18.30 -18.25 3.64
C ASP A 205 -17.42 -19.04 2.65
N ARG A 206 -17.86 -19.18 1.39
CA ARG A 206 -17.12 -19.89 0.34
C ARG A 206 -16.81 -18.98 -0.85
N ILE A 207 -16.01 -17.95 -0.61
CA ILE A 207 -15.53 -17.02 -1.66
C ILE A 207 -14.10 -17.36 -2.03
N GLY A 208 -13.83 -17.46 -3.34
CA GLY A 208 -12.50 -17.69 -3.88
C GLY A 208 -12.06 -16.61 -4.86
N CYS A 209 -10.78 -16.65 -5.24
CA CYS A 209 -10.22 -15.72 -6.21
C CYS A 209 -9.20 -16.38 -7.12
N THR A 210 -9.28 -16.12 -8.44
CA THR A 210 -8.27 -16.58 -9.41
C THR A 210 -8.17 -15.69 -10.63
N GLY A 211 -6.94 -15.43 -11.05
CA GLY A 211 -6.60 -14.69 -12.26
C GLY A 211 -5.14 -14.93 -12.64
N ALA A 212 -4.78 -14.62 -13.87
CA ALA A 212 -3.41 -14.76 -14.37
C ALA A 212 -2.74 -13.43 -14.64
N SER A 213 -1.40 -13.35 -14.56
CA SER A 213 -0.64 -12.14 -14.86
C SER A 213 -1.06 -10.98 -13.94
N GLY A 214 -1.47 -9.82 -14.48
CA GLY A 214 -2.08 -8.75 -13.69
C GLY A 214 -3.30 -9.21 -12.88
N GLY A 215 -4.08 -10.17 -13.36
CA GLY A 215 -5.14 -10.83 -12.59
C GLY A 215 -4.59 -11.73 -11.48
N GLY A 216 -3.41 -12.32 -11.66
CA GLY A 216 -2.66 -13.02 -10.62
C GLY A 216 -2.21 -12.07 -9.53
N THR A 217 -1.72 -10.88 -9.90
CA THR A 217 -1.39 -9.81 -8.94
C THR A 217 -2.61 -9.41 -8.12
N GLN A 218 -3.76 -9.16 -8.76
CA GLN A 218 -4.99 -8.84 -8.03
C GLN A 218 -5.39 -9.99 -7.10
N THR A 219 -5.23 -11.25 -7.53
CA THR A 219 -5.57 -12.42 -6.73
C THR A 219 -4.73 -12.48 -5.45
N PHE A 220 -3.39 -12.40 -5.56
CA PHE A 220 -2.56 -12.52 -4.36
C PHE A 220 -2.61 -11.26 -3.46
N MET A 221 -2.89 -10.09 -4.02
CA MET A 221 -3.11 -8.89 -3.21
C MET A 221 -4.43 -8.94 -2.44
N LEU A 222 -5.52 -9.36 -3.09
CA LEU A 222 -6.81 -9.50 -2.43
C LEU A 222 -6.76 -10.55 -1.31
N MET A 223 -6.20 -11.75 -1.57
CA MET A 223 -6.12 -12.79 -0.55
C MET A 223 -5.25 -12.40 0.65
N ALA A 224 -4.28 -11.50 0.44
CA ALA A 224 -3.41 -11.01 1.52
C ALA A 224 -4.12 -10.05 2.47
N ILE A 225 -5.07 -9.25 1.98
CA ILE A 225 -5.73 -8.21 2.78
C ILE A 225 -7.19 -8.52 3.12
N ASP A 226 -7.83 -9.45 2.43
CA ASP A 226 -9.25 -9.80 2.62
C ASP A 226 -9.40 -11.26 3.06
N GLN A 227 -9.70 -11.45 4.34
CA GLN A 227 -9.86 -12.77 4.96
C GLN A 227 -11.10 -13.53 4.46
N ARG A 228 -12.00 -12.88 3.74
CA ARG A 228 -13.18 -13.50 3.13
C ARG A 228 -12.83 -14.42 1.96
N ILE A 229 -11.65 -14.26 1.36
CA ILE A 229 -11.15 -15.17 0.33
C ILE A 229 -10.65 -16.45 0.99
N GLN A 230 -11.37 -17.53 0.81
CA GLN A 230 -11.10 -18.81 1.45
C GLN A 230 -10.22 -19.75 0.60
N VAL A 231 -10.26 -19.64 -0.73
CA VAL A 231 -9.43 -20.41 -1.67
C VAL A 231 -8.87 -19.47 -2.73
N ALA A 232 -7.58 -19.57 -3.04
CA ALA A 232 -6.96 -18.74 -4.06
C ALA A 232 -6.06 -19.52 -5.01
N ALA A 233 -5.98 -19.04 -6.25
CA ALA A 233 -5.07 -19.56 -7.27
C ALA A 233 -4.54 -18.39 -8.15
N PRO A 234 -3.47 -17.70 -7.73
CA PRO A 234 -2.75 -16.77 -8.59
C PRO A 234 -1.97 -17.56 -9.66
N VAL A 235 -2.21 -17.23 -10.94
CA VAL A 235 -1.62 -17.93 -12.07
C VAL A 235 -0.53 -17.08 -12.70
N ASN A 236 0.68 -17.66 -12.85
CA ASN A 236 1.83 -17.09 -13.56
C ASN A 236 2.22 -15.67 -13.10
N MET A 237 2.31 -15.46 -11.77
CA MET A 237 2.64 -14.12 -11.27
C MET A 237 3.54 -14.07 -10.02
N ILE A 238 3.39 -14.98 -9.06
CA ILE A 238 4.28 -14.98 -7.89
C ILE A 238 5.67 -15.45 -8.32
N SER A 239 6.68 -14.59 -8.16
CA SER A 239 8.06 -14.86 -8.58
C SER A 239 9.08 -14.09 -7.73
N ALA A 240 10.24 -14.71 -7.50
CA ALA A 240 11.42 -14.07 -6.93
C ALA A 240 12.13 -13.12 -7.93
N HIS A 241 11.87 -13.28 -9.23
CA HIS A 241 12.62 -12.62 -10.31
C HIS A 241 11.88 -11.46 -10.97
N MET A 242 10.58 -11.36 -10.81
CA MET A 242 9.77 -10.29 -11.38
C MET A 242 8.62 -9.95 -10.44
N GLN A 243 8.51 -8.67 -10.08
CA GLN A 243 7.56 -8.23 -9.06
C GLN A 243 6.32 -7.57 -9.65
N GLY A 244 6.38 -7.12 -10.90
CA GLY A 244 5.28 -6.47 -11.61
C GLY A 244 5.80 -5.54 -12.70
N GLY A 245 5.20 -5.55 -13.88
CA GLY A 245 5.63 -4.78 -15.06
C GLY A 245 4.72 -3.60 -15.43
N CYS A 246 3.67 -3.33 -14.66
CA CYS A 246 2.70 -2.29 -14.93
C CYS A 246 2.37 -1.47 -13.68
N LEU A 247 1.88 -0.24 -13.83
CA LEU A 247 1.39 0.61 -12.72
C LEU A 247 0.27 -0.05 -11.91
N CYS A 248 -0.54 -0.91 -12.53
CA CYS A 248 -1.58 -1.67 -11.84
C CYS A 248 -1.05 -2.80 -10.95
N GLU A 249 0.25 -3.04 -10.97
CA GLU A 249 0.96 -4.03 -10.18
C GLU A 249 1.96 -3.39 -9.21
N ASN A 250 2.21 -2.08 -9.37
CA ASN A 250 3.27 -1.34 -8.69
C ASN A 250 2.71 -0.03 -8.08
N SER A 251 2.15 -0.11 -6.88
CA SER A 251 1.87 1.10 -6.09
C SER A 251 3.15 1.64 -5.47
N PRO A 252 3.31 2.96 -5.30
CA PRO A 252 4.39 3.53 -4.50
C PRO A 252 4.44 2.93 -3.08
N ASN A 253 5.62 2.71 -2.54
CA ASN A 253 5.94 2.04 -1.27
C ASN A 253 5.62 0.52 -1.20
N LEU A 254 4.95 -0.05 -2.18
CA LEU A 254 4.31 -1.37 -2.03
C LEU A 254 5.28 -2.52 -1.69
N ARG A 255 6.51 -2.51 -2.24
CA ARG A 255 7.45 -3.63 -2.10
C ARG A 255 8.79 -3.21 -1.48
N ILE A 256 8.70 -2.36 -0.48
CA ILE A 256 9.85 -2.03 0.34
C ILE A 256 9.99 -3.13 1.40
N ASP A 257 11.13 -3.80 1.43
CA ASP A 257 11.54 -4.83 2.39
C ASP A 257 10.85 -6.21 2.29
N PHE A 258 9.93 -6.40 1.35
CA PHE A 258 9.30 -7.70 1.07
C PHE A 258 8.96 -7.85 -0.42
N SER A 259 8.52 -9.02 -0.81
CA SER A 259 8.29 -9.39 -2.21
C SER A 259 6.93 -10.07 -2.43
N ASN A 260 6.64 -10.43 -3.67
CA ASN A 260 5.45 -11.22 -4.01
C ASN A 260 5.42 -12.58 -3.29
N MET A 261 6.56 -13.12 -2.85
CA MET A 261 6.61 -14.40 -2.12
C MET A 261 6.01 -14.25 -0.72
N GLU A 262 6.40 -13.20 0.02
CA GLU A 262 5.83 -12.92 1.35
C GLU A 262 4.35 -12.58 1.23
N ILE A 263 3.95 -11.78 0.24
CA ILE A 263 2.53 -11.48 0.00
C ILE A 263 1.75 -12.77 -0.30
N GLY A 264 2.31 -13.67 -1.11
CA GLY A 264 1.73 -14.99 -1.40
C GLY A 264 1.58 -15.85 -0.15
N ALA A 265 2.58 -15.82 0.73
CA ALA A 265 2.58 -16.58 1.98
C ALA A 265 1.51 -16.11 2.99
N MET A 266 1.01 -14.87 2.86
CA MET A 266 -0.08 -14.36 3.71
C MET A 266 -1.41 -15.08 3.53
N MET A 267 -1.56 -15.91 2.49
CA MET A 267 -2.73 -16.77 2.36
C MET A 267 -2.79 -17.86 3.44
N ALA A 268 -1.65 -18.26 4.00
CA ALA A 268 -1.59 -19.28 5.05
C ALA A 268 -2.46 -18.93 6.26
N PRO A 269 -3.21 -19.89 6.84
CA PRO A 269 -3.30 -21.32 6.48
C PRO A 269 -4.45 -21.66 5.51
N ARG A 270 -5.00 -20.71 4.76
CA ARG A 270 -6.08 -20.93 3.77
C ARG A 270 -5.51 -21.57 2.49
N PRO A 271 -6.30 -22.38 1.76
CA PRO A 271 -5.86 -23.08 0.55
C PRO A 271 -5.32 -22.18 -0.56
N LEU A 272 -4.08 -22.44 -1.01
CA LEU A 272 -3.36 -21.70 -2.06
C LEU A 272 -2.82 -22.65 -3.12
N LEU A 273 -3.12 -22.41 -4.40
CA LEU A 273 -2.48 -23.06 -5.54
C LEU A 273 -1.59 -22.06 -6.30
N LEU A 274 -0.32 -22.38 -6.44
CA LEU A 274 0.60 -21.67 -7.33
C LEU A 274 0.60 -22.36 -8.69
N VAL A 275 0.05 -21.70 -9.71
CA VAL A 275 0.19 -22.17 -11.10
C VAL A 275 1.31 -21.38 -11.75
N SER A 276 2.28 -22.08 -12.36
CA SER A 276 3.46 -21.51 -12.98
C SER A 276 3.67 -22.04 -14.39
N ALA A 277 4.50 -21.36 -15.18
CA ALA A 277 4.87 -21.76 -16.54
C ALA A 277 6.38 -21.89 -16.70
N THR A 278 6.81 -22.85 -17.56
CA THR A 278 8.23 -23.06 -17.86
C THR A 278 8.83 -21.93 -18.71
N GLY A 279 8.01 -21.24 -19.49
CA GLY A 279 8.40 -20.22 -20.46
C GLY A 279 8.29 -18.78 -19.97
N ASP A 280 8.02 -18.52 -18.66
CA ASP A 280 7.93 -17.18 -18.13
C ASP A 280 8.75 -16.98 -16.83
N TRP A 281 8.53 -15.85 -16.15
CA TRP A 281 9.24 -15.50 -14.91
C TRP A 281 8.88 -16.38 -13.70
N THR A 282 7.87 -17.23 -13.81
CA THR A 282 7.47 -18.17 -12.75
C THR A 282 8.12 -19.56 -12.89
N LYS A 283 9.04 -19.72 -13.83
CA LYS A 283 9.70 -21.00 -14.11
C LYS A 283 10.41 -21.65 -12.92
N ASN A 284 10.78 -20.86 -11.92
CA ASN A 284 11.48 -21.35 -10.75
C ASN A 284 10.54 -21.72 -9.58
N THR A 285 9.21 -21.61 -9.77
CA THR A 285 8.23 -21.87 -8.70
C THR A 285 8.45 -23.20 -7.98
N PRO A 286 8.74 -24.34 -8.64
CA PRO A 286 8.96 -25.61 -7.94
C PRO A 286 10.13 -25.57 -6.94
N ASP A 287 11.19 -24.84 -7.25
CA ASP A 287 12.45 -24.88 -6.53
C ASP A 287 12.68 -23.64 -5.61
N VAL A 288 11.98 -22.55 -5.83
CA VAL A 288 12.20 -21.27 -5.13
C VAL A 288 10.93 -20.79 -4.43
N GLU A 289 9.91 -20.39 -5.16
CA GLU A 289 8.74 -19.72 -4.59
C GLU A 289 7.87 -20.67 -3.76
N TYR A 290 7.62 -21.88 -4.26
CA TYR A 290 6.82 -22.87 -3.54
C TYR A 290 7.46 -23.33 -2.24
N PRO A 291 8.74 -23.76 -2.19
CA PRO A 291 9.38 -24.13 -0.92
C PRO A 291 9.40 -22.97 0.10
N ALA A 292 9.59 -21.73 -0.36
CA ALA A 292 9.56 -20.56 0.49
C ALA A 292 8.18 -20.39 1.15
N ILE A 293 7.11 -20.39 0.36
CA ILE A 293 5.73 -20.24 0.86
C ILE A 293 5.33 -21.46 1.71
N LEU A 294 5.68 -22.69 1.30
CA LEU A 294 5.43 -23.93 2.06
C LEU A 294 6.02 -23.85 3.46
N SER A 295 7.19 -23.24 3.65
CA SER A 295 7.81 -23.10 4.96
C SER A 295 6.91 -22.35 5.96
N ILE A 296 6.13 -21.38 5.48
CA ILE A 296 5.15 -20.66 6.30
C ILE A 296 3.94 -21.55 6.62
N TYR A 297 3.41 -22.28 5.63
CA TYR A 297 2.30 -23.20 5.87
C TYR A 297 2.64 -24.29 6.90
N GLN A 298 3.91 -24.72 6.96
CA GLN A 298 4.38 -25.67 7.97
C GLN A 298 4.28 -25.14 9.40
N HIS A 299 4.43 -23.81 9.63
CA HIS A 299 4.23 -23.21 10.95
C HIS A 299 2.78 -23.29 11.45
N PHE A 300 1.83 -23.45 10.52
CA PHE A 300 0.39 -23.60 10.81
C PHE A 300 -0.08 -25.06 10.75
N GLU A 301 0.83 -26.05 10.56
CA GLU A 301 0.48 -27.46 10.38
C GLU A 301 -0.50 -27.67 9.20
N ALA A 302 -0.38 -26.87 8.15
CA ALA A 302 -1.30 -26.77 7.01
C ALA A 302 -0.59 -27.00 5.65
N ALA A 303 0.49 -27.77 5.62
CA ALA A 303 1.28 -28.00 4.42
C ALA A 303 0.46 -28.54 3.23
N GLU A 304 -0.60 -29.32 3.50
CA GLU A 304 -1.51 -29.88 2.50
C GLU A 304 -2.43 -28.81 1.86
N LYS A 305 -2.47 -27.60 2.41
CA LYS A 305 -3.27 -26.47 1.91
C LYS A 305 -2.50 -25.55 0.97
N VAL A 306 -1.25 -25.83 0.70
CA VAL A 306 -0.50 -25.16 -0.37
C VAL A 306 0.01 -26.19 -1.38
N HIS A 307 -0.16 -25.88 -2.66
CA HIS A 307 0.31 -26.76 -3.74
C HIS A 307 0.82 -25.94 -4.91
N GLN A 308 1.59 -26.55 -5.80
CA GLN A 308 2.04 -25.94 -7.03
C GLN A 308 1.82 -26.89 -8.23
N VAL A 309 1.52 -26.29 -9.39
CA VAL A 309 1.46 -26.96 -10.67
C VAL A 309 2.23 -26.13 -11.68
N GLN A 310 3.20 -26.73 -12.36
CA GLN A 310 3.94 -26.09 -13.44
C GLN A 310 3.49 -26.60 -14.79
N ILE A 311 3.13 -25.70 -15.69
CA ILE A 311 2.69 -26.00 -17.05
C ILE A 311 3.85 -25.74 -18.01
N ASP A 312 4.11 -26.71 -18.88
CA ASP A 312 5.12 -26.57 -19.94
C ASP A 312 4.54 -25.73 -21.09
N ALA A 313 4.62 -24.43 -20.96
CA ALA A 313 4.08 -23.44 -21.88
C ALA A 313 4.73 -22.07 -21.66
N ASP A 314 4.53 -21.16 -22.61
CA ASP A 314 4.77 -19.72 -22.42
C ASP A 314 3.77 -19.14 -21.41
N HIS A 315 3.88 -17.84 -21.14
CA HIS A 315 2.96 -17.13 -20.25
C HIS A 315 1.50 -17.27 -20.67
N ASN A 316 0.65 -17.86 -19.80
CA ASN A 316 -0.67 -18.35 -20.17
C ASN A 316 -1.70 -18.34 -19.04
N TYR A 317 -2.94 -18.62 -19.38
CA TYR A 317 -3.99 -19.26 -18.58
C TYR A 317 -4.75 -20.22 -19.50
N ASN A 318 -4.00 -21.13 -20.11
CA ASN A 318 -4.51 -22.11 -21.06
C ASN A 318 -5.38 -23.18 -20.38
N GLN A 319 -5.91 -24.10 -21.15
CA GLN A 319 -6.81 -25.14 -20.63
C GLN A 319 -6.16 -25.96 -19.50
N ALA A 320 -4.90 -26.36 -19.63
CA ALA A 320 -4.22 -27.15 -18.59
C ALA A 320 -4.09 -26.37 -17.26
N SER A 321 -3.76 -25.07 -17.33
CA SER A 321 -3.74 -24.20 -16.16
C SER A 321 -5.15 -24.05 -15.55
N ARG A 322 -6.19 -23.92 -16.37
CA ARG A 322 -7.58 -23.81 -15.90
C ARG A 322 -8.05 -25.09 -15.22
N GLU A 323 -7.76 -26.26 -15.80
CA GLU A 323 -8.12 -27.55 -15.22
C GLU A 323 -7.46 -27.79 -13.86
N ALA A 324 -6.18 -27.44 -13.70
CA ALA A 324 -5.50 -27.48 -12.40
C ALA A 324 -6.20 -26.59 -11.35
N VAL A 325 -6.68 -25.43 -11.77
CA VAL A 325 -7.44 -24.53 -10.88
C VAL A 325 -8.82 -25.09 -10.57
N TYR A 326 -9.53 -25.69 -11.53
CA TYR A 326 -10.82 -26.34 -11.27
C TYR A 326 -10.69 -27.48 -10.26
N GLU A 327 -9.64 -28.31 -10.38
CA GLU A 327 -9.36 -29.39 -9.43
C GLU A 327 -9.11 -28.84 -8.02
N TRP A 328 -8.34 -27.76 -7.91
CA TRP A 328 -8.05 -27.14 -6.61
C TRP A 328 -9.31 -26.58 -5.95
N PHE A 329 -10.11 -25.81 -6.68
CA PHE A 329 -11.37 -25.26 -6.17
C PHE A 329 -12.39 -26.36 -5.89
N GLY A 330 -12.48 -27.38 -6.76
CA GLY A 330 -13.36 -28.54 -6.59
C GLY A 330 -13.07 -29.28 -5.29
N LYS A 331 -11.80 -29.51 -4.98
CA LYS A 331 -11.35 -30.14 -3.72
C LYS A 331 -11.85 -29.36 -2.49
N TRP A 332 -11.68 -28.03 -2.47
CA TRP A 332 -11.90 -27.24 -1.25
C TRP A 332 -13.32 -26.70 -1.09
N PHE A 333 -14.06 -26.53 -2.18
CA PHE A 333 -15.41 -25.98 -2.12
C PHE A 333 -16.53 -26.97 -2.44
N LEU A 334 -16.24 -28.02 -3.18
CA LEU A 334 -17.25 -28.99 -3.62
C LEU A 334 -17.00 -30.42 -3.11
N ASP A 335 -15.94 -30.64 -2.32
CA ASP A 335 -15.48 -31.98 -1.88
C ASP A 335 -15.31 -32.97 -3.04
N LYS A 336 -14.90 -32.46 -4.23
CA LYS A 336 -14.63 -33.25 -5.42
C LYS A 336 -13.13 -33.45 -5.59
N SER A 337 -12.74 -34.72 -5.81
CA SER A 337 -11.33 -35.11 -6.00
C SER A 337 -11.09 -35.85 -7.31
N ASP A 338 -12.14 -36.18 -8.06
CA ASP A 338 -11.98 -36.82 -9.38
C ASP A 338 -11.72 -35.75 -10.47
N PRO A 339 -10.51 -35.68 -11.03
CA PRO A 339 -10.17 -34.74 -12.08
C PRO A 339 -11.05 -34.88 -13.33
N VAL A 340 -11.61 -36.07 -13.59
CA VAL A 340 -12.44 -36.31 -14.77
C VAL A 340 -13.76 -35.52 -14.70
N GLU A 341 -14.32 -35.36 -13.49
CA GLU A 341 -15.55 -34.57 -13.27
C GLU A 341 -15.34 -33.05 -13.39
N LEU A 342 -14.08 -32.60 -13.36
CA LEU A 342 -13.70 -31.20 -13.32
C LEU A 342 -13.00 -30.74 -14.62
N LYS A 343 -12.93 -31.60 -15.62
CA LYS A 343 -12.37 -31.24 -16.93
C LYS A 343 -13.19 -30.16 -17.61
N GLU A 344 -12.48 -29.34 -18.37
CA GLU A 344 -13.10 -28.31 -19.18
C GLU A 344 -13.92 -28.92 -20.32
N GLU A 345 -15.19 -28.54 -20.38
CA GLU A 345 -16.07 -28.88 -21.49
C GLU A 345 -16.07 -27.75 -22.53
N PRO A 346 -16.10 -28.09 -23.82
CA PRO A 346 -16.27 -27.10 -24.88
C PRO A 346 -17.52 -26.25 -24.63
N SER A 347 -17.40 -24.95 -24.83
CA SER A 347 -18.47 -23.99 -24.60
C SER A 347 -18.56 -23.01 -25.76
N GLU A 348 -19.78 -22.64 -26.11
CA GLU A 348 -20.04 -21.54 -27.02
C GLU A 348 -19.76 -20.22 -26.27
N ILE A 349 -18.92 -19.37 -26.86
CA ILE A 349 -18.55 -18.09 -26.28
C ILE A 349 -19.42 -17.02 -26.93
N GLU A 350 -20.06 -16.19 -26.13
CA GLU A 350 -20.87 -15.07 -26.58
C GLU A 350 -20.03 -14.02 -27.29
N SER A 351 -20.66 -13.23 -28.14
CA SER A 351 -19.97 -12.10 -28.82
C SER A 351 -19.54 -11.02 -27.81
N ASP A 352 -18.50 -10.26 -28.16
CA ASP A 352 -18.06 -9.11 -27.35
C ASP A 352 -19.22 -8.13 -27.10
N GLU A 353 -20.08 -7.91 -28.08
CA GLU A 353 -21.25 -7.01 -27.99
C GLU A 353 -22.25 -7.51 -26.92
N ASP A 354 -22.44 -8.83 -26.85
CA ASP A 354 -23.32 -9.46 -25.86
C ASP A 354 -22.74 -9.43 -24.45
N LEU A 355 -21.42 -9.34 -24.30
CA LEU A 355 -20.73 -9.33 -23.00
C LEU A 355 -20.39 -7.92 -22.49
N LEU A 356 -20.13 -6.94 -23.38
CA LEU A 356 -19.85 -5.56 -22.98
C LEU A 356 -21.07 -4.91 -22.29
N VAL A 357 -20.82 -4.37 -21.10
CA VAL A 357 -21.86 -3.80 -20.23
C VAL A 357 -22.49 -2.55 -20.85
N PHE A 358 -21.67 -1.69 -21.46
CA PHE A 358 -22.08 -0.41 -22.01
C PHE A 358 -22.02 -0.37 -23.56
N HIS A 359 -22.11 -1.52 -24.25
CA HIS A 359 -22.08 -1.54 -25.72
C HIS A 359 -23.27 -0.75 -26.31
N HIS A 360 -24.47 -1.04 -25.87
CA HIS A 360 -25.71 -0.39 -26.31
C HIS A 360 -26.29 0.61 -25.28
N ARG A 361 -25.51 1.00 -24.28
CA ARG A 361 -25.94 1.87 -23.19
C ARG A 361 -24.87 2.92 -22.93
N SER A 362 -25.30 4.09 -22.50
CA SER A 362 -24.41 5.10 -21.96
C SER A 362 -23.95 4.69 -20.56
N ILE A 363 -22.71 5.02 -20.21
CA ILE A 363 -22.26 5.01 -18.83
C ILE A 363 -23.16 5.93 -17.99
N PRO A 364 -23.42 5.65 -16.69
CA PRO A 364 -24.21 6.53 -15.84
C PRO A 364 -23.77 8.00 -15.92
N TYR A 365 -24.71 8.92 -15.97
CA TYR A 365 -24.45 10.36 -16.19
C TYR A 365 -23.57 11.01 -15.12
N HIS A 366 -23.50 10.41 -13.92
CA HIS A 366 -22.67 10.86 -12.80
C HIS A 366 -21.33 10.12 -12.72
N ALA A 367 -20.95 9.41 -13.77
CA ALA A 367 -19.64 8.78 -13.84
C ALA A 367 -18.53 9.82 -13.93
N PHE A 368 -17.52 9.67 -13.11
CA PHE A 368 -16.34 10.54 -13.09
C PHE A 368 -15.33 10.11 -14.14
N ASN A 369 -14.65 11.07 -14.75
CA ASN A 369 -13.38 10.85 -15.42
C ASN A 369 -12.25 10.80 -14.37
N MET A 370 -11.00 10.59 -14.83
CA MET A 370 -9.86 10.43 -13.92
C MET A 370 -9.60 11.67 -13.05
N ASP A 371 -9.72 12.88 -13.61
CA ASP A 371 -9.49 14.11 -12.85
C ASP A 371 -10.54 14.31 -11.76
N GLN A 372 -11.82 14.09 -12.10
CA GLN A 372 -12.94 14.17 -11.15
C GLN A 372 -12.83 13.10 -10.06
N LEU A 373 -12.40 11.89 -10.43
CA LEU A 373 -12.18 10.81 -9.46
C LEU A 373 -11.04 11.17 -8.50
N THR A 374 -9.92 11.66 -9.02
CA THR A 374 -8.77 12.09 -8.22
C THR A 374 -9.16 13.16 -7.23
N GLU A 375 -9.86 14.21 -7.69
CA GLU A 375 -10.35 15.28 -6.80
C GLU A 375 -11.31 14.74 -5.75
N SER A 376 -12.26 13.89 -6.12
CA SER A 376 -13.21 13.27 -5.19
C SER A 376 -12.51 12.44 -4.10
N LEU A 377 -11.48 11.67 -4.46
CA LEU A 377 -10.70 10.87 -3.51
C LEU A 377 -9.89 11.76 -2.56
N ILE A 378 -9.29 12.85 -3.07
CA ILE A 378 -8.58 13.83 -2.24
C ILE A 378 -9.54 14.50 -1.25
N GLN A 379 -10.71 14.95 -1.70
CA GLN A 379 -11.69 15.57 -0.81
C GLN A 379 -12.21 14.59 0.25
N SER A 380 -12.45 13.34 -0.13
CA SER A 380 -12.84 12.28 0.82
C SER A 380 -11.77 12.01 1.87
N ALA A 381 -10.49 12.02 1.47
CA ALA A 381 -9.38 11.86 2.40
C ALA A 381 -9.26 13.06 3.36
N LYS A 382 -9.37 14.30 2.86
CA LYS A 382 -9.40 15.52 3.70
C LYS A 382 -10.54 15.48 4.72
N PHE A 383 -11.74 15.14 4.27
CA PHE A 383 -12.89 14.99 5.16
C PHE A 383 -12.65 13.89 6.21
N GLY A 384 -12.08 12.76 5.80
CA GLY A 384 -11.75 11.65 6.71
C GLY A 384 -10.75 12.02 7.80
N ILE A 385 -9.76 12.89 7.50
CA ILE A 385 -8.81 13.40 8.50
C ILE A 385 -9.52 14.32 9.49
N GLU A 386 -10.30 15.27 9.00
CA GLU A 386 -10.99 16.24 9.87
C GLU A 386 -12.07 15.58 10.75
N SER A 387 -12.80 14.60 10.21
CA SER A 387 -13.84 13.86 10.97
C SER A 387 -13.28 12.97 12.08
N ARG A 388 -12.00 12.61 12.02
CA ARG A 388 -11.30 11.82 13.04
C ARG A 388 -10.60 12.67 14.10
N LYS A 389 -10.65 13.99 14.00
CA LYS A 389 -9.97 14.89 14.94
C LYS A 389 -10.40 14.61 16.37
N PRO A 390 -9.46 14.26 17.28
CA PRO A 390 -9.78 13.93 18.66
C PRO A 390 -10.32 15.12 19.45
N THR A 391 -11.29 14.91 20.31
CA THR A 391 -11.90 15.89 21.19
C THR A 391 -11.64 15.63 22.69
N ASN A 392 -11.00 14.51 23.01
CA ASN A 392 -10.63 14.11 24.37
C ASN A 392 -9.44 13.13 24.36
N ALA A 393 -8.89 12.83 25.54
CA ALA A 393 -7.72 11.97 25.69
C ALA A 393 -7.92 10.52 25.19
N SER A 394 -9.14 9.97 25.34
CA SER A 394 -9.44 8.61 24.85
C SER A 394 -9.44 8.56 23.33
N GLU A 395 -10.07 9.54 22.71
CA GLU A 395 -10.08 9.67 21.25
C GLU A 395 -8.68 9.95 20.69
N LEU A 396 -7.86 10.76 21.43
CA LEU A 396 -6.46 10.96 21.01
C LEU A 396 -5.70 9.65 21.00
N LYS A 397 -5.85 8.80 22.02
CA LYS A 397 -5.18 7.50 22.04
C LYS A 397 -5.59 6.62 20.84
N SER A 398 -6.88 6.53 20.55
CA SER A 398 -7.38 5.78 19.39
C SER A 398 -6.86 6.35 18.06
N TYR A 399 -6.82 7.69 17.94
CA TYR A 399 -6.27 8.38 16.78
C TYR A 399 -4.76 8.10 16.60
N GLN A 400 -4.00 8.14 17.70
CA GLN A 400 -2.56 7.83 17.68
C GLN A 400 -2.30 6.39 17.22
N GLU A 401 -3.11 5.43 17.67
CA GLU A 401 -3.02 4.03 17.26
C GLU A 401 -3.40 3.86 15.78
N GLU A 402 -4.50 4.46 15.31
CA GLU A 402 -4.96 4.34 13.92
C GLU A 402 -4.07 5.16 12.98
N MET A 403 -4.05 6.47 13.10
CA MET A 403 -3.38 7.36 12.14
C MET A 403 -1.86 7.30 12.26
N GLY A 404 -1.33 7.03 13.46
CA GLY A 404 0.09 6.77 13.68
C GLY A 404 0.56 5.54 12.91
N LYS A 405 -0.21 4.45 12.91
CA LYS A 405 0.05 3.27 12.08
C LYS A 405 0.12 3.66 10.60
N GLY A 406 -0.83 4.46 10.11
CA GLY A 406 -0.82 4.95 8.73
C GLY A 406 0.45 5.72 8.38
N LEU A 407 0.86 6.64 9.24
CA LEU A 407 2.06 7.46 9.02
C LEU A 407 3.35 6.62 9.12
N TYR A 408 3.41 5.62 10.02
CA TYR A 408 4.49 4.65 10.13
C TYR A 408 4.74 3.91 8.81
N HIS A 409 3.66 3.40 8.20
CA HIS A 409 3.75 2.68 6.92
C HIS A 409 3.97 3.61 5.71
N ALA A 410 3.49 4.86 5.74
CA ALA A 410 3.81 5.85 4.71
C ALA A 410 5.32 6.16 4.65
N PHE A 411 5.99 6.20 5.81
CA PHE A 411 7.44 6.32 5.88
C PHE A 411 8.19 5.01 5.64
N ALA A 412 7.48 3.89 5.57
CA ALA A 412 8.06 2.55 5.51
C ALA A 412 9.12 2.33 6.60
N LEU A 413 8.80 2.74 7.84
CA LEU A 413 9.72 2.60 8.97
C LEU A 413 9.93 1.11 9.27
N GLN A 414 11.17 0.78 9.67
CA GLN A 414 11.52 -0.56 10.13
C GLN A 414 11.78 -0.57 11.64
N PRO A 415 11.36 -1.63 12.34
CA PRO A 415 11.88 -1.89 13.68
C PRO A 415 13.40 -2.07 13.57
N SER A 416 14.15 -1.26 14.31
CA SER A 416 15.62 -1.31 14.52
C SER A 416 16.41 -2.26 13.61
N GLN A 417 16.73 -1.86 12.40
CA GLN A 417 17.86 -2.44 11.68
C GLN A 417 19.10 -1.64 12.02
N ASN A 418 20.19 -2.34 12.36
CA ASN A 418 21.53 -1.79 12.51
C ASN A 418 21.93 -1.01 11.25
N SER A 419 21.54 0.24 11.15
CA SER A 419 22.08 1.10 10.11
C SER A 419 23.52 1.45 10.49
N SER A 420 24.41 1.08 9.62
CA SER A 420 25.86 1.16 9.73
C SER A 420 26.40 2.58 9.61
N ALA A 421 25.73 3.61 9.99
CA ALA A 421 26.28 4.93 9.77
C ALA A 421 26.44 5.69 11.06
N ASP A 422 27.66 6.08 11.36
CA ASP A 422 27.96 7.24 12.21
C ASP A 422 27.47 8.53 11.52
N LEU A 423 26.15 8.63 11.34
CA LEU A 423 25.51 9.81 10.75
C LEU A 423 25.45 10.96 11.76
N MET A 424 25.53 10.63 13.05
CA MET A 424 25.41 11.58 14.16
C MET A 424 26.80 12.00 14.65
N GLN A 425 27.01 13.30 14.73
CA GLN A 425 28.20 13.91 15.32
C GLN A 425 27.92 14.24 16.79
N GLU A 426 28.83 13.81 17.68
CA GLU A 426 28.83 14.24 19.08
C GLU A 426 29.58 15.57 19.17
N LEU A 427 28.87 16.65 19.54
CA LEU A 427 29.44 17.98 19.68
C LEU A 427 29.91 18.26 21.11
N SER A 428 29.25 17.67 22.10
CA SER A 428 29.66 17.70 23.50
C SER A 428 28.99 16.57 24.28
N ASN A 429 29.75 15.94 25.17
CA ASN A 429 29.22 14.90 26.07
C ASN A 429 29.89 15.03 27.45
N SER A 430 29.08 15.30 28.47
CA SER A 430 29.55 15.41 29.86
C SER A 430 29.61 14.07 30.59
N GLY A 431 29.21 12.97 29.95
CA GLY A 431 29.17 11.60 30.52
C GLY A 431 28.09 11.38 31.59
N ASN A 432 27.68 12.43 32.29
CA ASN A 432 26.67 12.40 33.34
C ASN A 432 25.57 13.45 33.13
N ALA A 433 25.39 13.92 31.88
CA ALA A 433 24.33 14.89 31.57
C ALA A 433 22.95 14.31 31.88
N LYS A 434 22.11 15.13 32.52
CA LYS A 434 20.68 14.81 32.72
C LYS A 434 19.85 15.07 31.48
N GLU A 435 20.35 15.86 30.56
CA GLU A 435 19.69 16.27 29.32
C GLU A 435 20.61 15.98 28.13
N ALA A 436 20.08 15.30 27.12
CA ALA A 436 20.74 15.02 25.85
C ALA A 436 19.90 15.57 24.70
N THR A 437 20.47 16.40 23.84
CA THR A 437 19.76 17.07 22.75
C THR A 437 20.34 16.67 21.40
N LEU A 438 19.49 16.15 20.51
CA LEU A 438 19.78 15.94 19.10
C LEU A 438 19.34 17.18 18.30
N ILE A 439 20.28 17.82 17.61
CA ILE A 439 19.99 18.88 16.64
C ILE A 439 19.97 18.27 15.24
N VAL A 440 18.84 18.42 14.55
CA VAL A 440 18.64 17.97 13.16
C VAL A 440 18.63 19.19 12.24
N TYR A 441 19.43 19.15 11.20
CA TYR A 441 19.61 20.26 10.25
C TYR A 441 20.02 19.78 8.86
N GLN A 442 19.86 20.60 7.84
CA GLN A 442 20.39 20.36 6.50
C GLN A 442 21.64 21.20 6.22
N GLN A 443 21.63 22.47 6.58
CA GLN A 443 22.69 23.45 6.31
C GLN A 443 22.82 24.48 7.43
N GLY A 444 23.86 25.30 7.39
CA GLY A 444 24.06 26.39 8.35
C GLY A 444 24.95 26.02 9.53
N ASP A 445 25.22 27.02 10.38
CA ASP A 445 26.08 26.91 11.54
C ASP A 445 25.27 26.58 12.81
N LEU A 446 25.81 25.74 13.66
CA LEU A 446 25.23 25.31 14.93
C LEU A 446 25.97 25.84 16.15
N GLU A 447 27.08 26.59 15.98
CA GLU A 447 28.00 26.95 17.05
C GLU A 447 27.32 27.72 18.20
N THR A 448 26.49 28.71 17.85
CA THR A 448 25.78 29.54 18.84
C THR A 448 24.80 28.71 19.67
N LEU A 449 23.93 27.91 19.01
CA LEU A 449 22.94 27.08 19.68
C LEU A 449 23.60 25.99 20.52
N THR A 450 24.64 25.32 19.97
CA THR A 450 25.42 24.31 20.67
C THR A 450 26.03 24.87 21.95
N SER A 451 26.68 26.05 21.86
CA SER A 451 27.28 26.72 23.02
C SER A 451 26.25 27.08 24.10
N GLN A 452 25.07 27.55 23.69
CA GLN A 452 23.97 27.84 24.61
C GLN A 452 23.44 26.59 25.31
N LEU A 453 23.23 25.49 24.59
CA LEU A 453 22.75 24.23 25.17
C LEU A 453 23.79 23.61 26.13
N ILE A 454 25.06 23.63 25.79
CA ILE A 454 26.15 23.18 26.67
C ILE A 454 26.15 23.99 27.97
N LYS A 455 25.98 25.33 27.88
CA LYS A 455 25.98 26.22 29.05
C LYS A 455 24.87 25.88 30.04
N ILE A 456 23.73 25.37 29.57
CA ILE A 456 22.63 24.93 30.44
C ILE A 456 22.70 23.45 30.83
N GLY A 457 23.81 22.77 30.51
CA GLY A 457 24.11 21.41 30.99
C GLY A 457 23.69 20.26 30.07
N HIS A 458 23.35 20.53 28.79
CA HIS A 458 23.00 19.49 27.84
C HIS A 458 24.27 18.81 27.24
N SER A 459 24.23 17.50 27.06
CA SER A 459 25.03 16.84 26.03
C SER A 459 24.41 17.08 24.66
N VAL A 460 25.21 17.48 23.67
CA VAL A 460 24.70 17.93 22.37
C VAL A 460 25.22 17.04 21.26
N PHE A 461 24.30 16.56 20.45
CA PHE A 461 24.54 15.75 19.27
C PHE A 461 23.93 16.46 18.05
N ALA A 462 24.52 16.26 16.88
CA ALA A 462 24.03 16.84 15.64
C ALA A 462 23.87 15.78 14.56
N LEU A 463 22.78 15.84 13.81
CA LEU A 463 22.52 15.02 12.64
C LEU A 463 22.26 15.93 11.44
N GLN A 464 23.15 15.86 10.46
CA GLN A 464 22.96 16.54 9.19
C GLN A 464 22.19 15.66 8.22
N LEU A 465 21.03 16.13 7.76
CA LEU A 465 20.25 15.46 6.72
C LEU A 465 20.91 15.71 5.36
N ARG A 466 21.44 14.66 4.77
CA ARG A 466 22.15 14.71 3.50
C ARG A 466 21.42 13.92 2.44
N PRO A 467 21.31 14.44 1.19
CA PRO A 467 20.76 13.66 0.10
C PRO A 467 21.64 12.46 -0.21
N SER A 468 21.04 11.39 -0.71
CA SER A 468 21.79 10.25 -1.23
C SER A 468 22.14 10.45 -2.70
N ILE A 469 23.22 9.78 -3.18
CA ILE A 469 23.49 9.70 -4.60
C ILE A 469 22.59 8.65 -5.19
N ARG A 470 21.57 9.08 -5.95
CA ARG A 470 20.66 8.17 -6.66
C ARG A 470 20.46 8.70 -8.06
N GLN A 471 20.85 7.91 -9.06
CA GLN A 471 20.36 8.10 -10.42
C GLN A 471 19.06 7.32 -10.54
N VAL A 472 17.96 8.03 -10.68
CA VAL A 472 16.64 7.41 -10.75
C VAL A 472 16.02 7.75 -12.10
N ASP A 473 16.04 6.81 -13.00
CA ASP A 473 15.27 6.81 -14.25
C ASP A 473 14.34 5.57 -14.28
N ASP A 474 13.81 5.18 -13.11
CA ASP A 474 12.92 4.04 -12.99
C ASP A 474 11.50 4.49 -12.68
N GLN A 475 10.58 4.06 -13.55
CA GLN A 475 9.14 4.33 -13.44
C GLN A 475 8.56 3.86 -12.08
N PHE A 476 9.16 2.84 -11.46
CA PHE A 476 8.69 2.21 -10.24
C PHE A 476 9.62 2.45 -9.04
N PHE A 477 10.46 3.48 -9.09
CA PHE A 477 11.44 3.72 -8.03
C PHE A 477 10.83 3.67 -6.63
N THR A 478 9.75 4.41 -6.40
CA THR A 478 9.10 4.48 -5.08
C THR A 478 8.35 3.21 -4.68
N THR A 479 8.11 2.28 -5.61
CA THR A 479 7.56 0.96 -5.28
C THR A 479 8.56 0.11 -4.49
N TYR A 480 9.86 0.24 -4.81
CA TYR A 480 10.91 -0.63 -4.31
C TYR A 480 11.90 0.06 -3.37
N ASN A 481 11.91 1.40 -3.35
CA ASN A 481 12.89 2.17 -2.60
C ASN A 481 12.24 3.30 -1.81
N ARG A 482 12.73 3.52 -0.59
CA ARG A 482 12.35 4.69 0.20
C ARG A 482 12.84 5.96 -0.46
N THR A 483 12.10 7.04 -0.33
CA THR A 483 12.57 8.39 -0.67
C THR A 483 13.66 8.84 0.31
N ASP A 484 14.48 9.83 -0.05
CA ASP A 484 15.46 10.39 0.87
C ASP A 484 14.80 10.96 2.14
N GLN A 485 13.62 11.55 1.97
CA GLN A 485 12.82 12.11 3.06
C GLN A 485 12.40 11.03 4.08
N ALA A 486 11.96 9.87 3.60
CA ALA A 486 11.63 8.74 4.48
C ALA A 486 12.89 8.19 5.18
N LEU A 487 14.02 8.14 4.49
CA LEU A 487 15.30 7.75 5.07
C LEU A 487 15.79 8.74 6.13
N TRP A 488 15.62 10.05 5.93
CA TRP A 488 15.96 11.06 6.94
C TRP A 488 15.15 10.92 8.22
N ILE A 489 13.86 10.62 8.10
CA ILE A 489 13.01 10.33 9.27
C ILE A 489 13.53 9.11 10.03
N GLN A 490 13.88 8.04 9.33
CA GLN A 490 14.49 6.84 9.93
C GLN A 490 15.83 7.16 10.61
N ASP A 491 16.70 7.97 9.98
CA ASP A 491 17.99 8.36 10.54
C ASP A 491 17.85 9.16 11.85
N ILE A 492 16.84 10.04 11.95
CA ILE A 492 16.54 10.78 13.17
C ILE A 492 16.16 9.83 14.31
N LEU A 493 15.30 8.84 14.04
CA LEU A 493 14.90 7.85 15.03
C LEU A 493 16.10 7.01 15.51
N LEU A 494 16.92 6.53 14.58
CA LEU A 494 18.15 5.78 14.90
C LEU A 494 19.17 6.61 15.69
N ALA A 495 19.29 7.90 15.41
CA ALA A 495 20.17 8.79 16.17
C ALA A 495 19.66 8.95 17.62
N LEU A 496 18.37 9.09 17.82
CA LEU A 496 17.76 9.15 19.16
C LEU A 496 17.94 7.84 19.94
N ASP A 497 17.81 6.69 19.28
CA ASP A 497 18.04 5.37 19.90
C ASP A 497 19.51 5.21 20.32
N LYS A 498 20.46 5.64 19.49
CA LYS A 498 21.89 5.66 19.84
C LYS A 498 22.21 6.58 21.02
N ILE A 499 21.51 7.71 21.15
CA ILE A 499 21.66 8.59 22.32
C ILE A 499 21.11 7.89 23.56
N GLU A 500 19.97 7.17 23.46
CA GLU A 500 19.43 6.36 24.56
C GLU A 500 20.44 5.29 25.03
N GLU A 501 21.08 4.59 24.10
CA GLU A 501 22.10 3.60 24.41
C GLU A 501 23.34 4.21 25.12
N ARG A 502 23.78 5.39 24.67
CA ARG A 502 24.97 6.08 25.22
C ARG A 502 24.69 6.76 26.55
N LEU A 503 23.50 7.35 26.73
CA LEU A 503 23.09 8.14 27.88
C LEU A 503 21.72 7.68 28.38
N PRO A 504 21.57 6.46 28.91
CA PRO A 504 20.26 5.86 29.23
C PRO A 504 19.50 6.60 30.33
N GLN A 505 20.18 7.42 31.16
CA GLN A 505 19.57 8.17 32.25
C GLN A 505 19.23 9.62 31.86
N ALA A 506 19.62 10.08 30.67
CA ALA A 506 19.34 11.43 30.22
C ALA A 506 17.95 11.55 29.60
N ASN A 507 17.26 12.66 29.88
CA ASN A 507 16.12 13.06 29.09
C ASN A 507 16.56 13.38 27.67
N ARG A 508 15.85 12.89 26.68
CA ARG A 508 16.16 13.09 25.27
C ARG A 508 15.34 14.25 24.71
N ASN A 509 15.99 15.15 24.05
CA ASN A 509 15.35 16.30 23.42
C ASN A 509 15.69 16.32 21.94
N LEU A 510 14.73 16.76 21.13
CA LEU A 510 14.87 16.86 19.69
C LEU A 510 14.68 18.31 19.24
N VAL A 511 15.64 18.83 18.51
CA VAL A 511 15.61 20.18 17.94
C VAL A 511 15.77 20.07 16.44
N GLY A 512 14.80 20.52 15.66
CA GLY A 512 14.85 20.58 14.21
C GLY A 512 14.90 22.03 13.73
N ILE A 513 15.98 22.42 13.02
CA ILE A 513 16.19 23.78 12.50
C ILE A 513 16.87 23.71 11.13
N ASN A 514 16.96 24.84 10.45
CA ASN A 514 17.77 25.00 9.23
C ASN A 514 17.51 23.88 8.19
N GLY A 515 16.27 23.68 7.79
CA GLY A 515 15.81 22.64 6.86
C GLY A 515 15.53 21.29 7.53
N GLY A 516 15.94 21.08 8.78
CA GLY A 516 15.71 19.84 9.52
C GLY A 516 14.38 19.78 10.26
N GLY A 517 13.71 20.92 10.46
CA GLY A 517 12.55 21.02 11.34
C GLY A 517 11.36 20.17 10.91
N ILE A 518 10.99 20.19 9.65
CA ILE A 518 9.86 19.41 9.10
C ILE A 518 10.06 17.91 9.28
N PHE A 519 11.28 17.40 9.10
CA PHE A 519 11.61 15.98 9.26
C PHE A 519 11.68 15.59 10.74
N ALA A 520 12.23 16.48 11.58
CA ALA A 520 12.27 16.29 13.03
C ALA A 520 10.85 16.20 13.62
N MET A 521 9.89 17.01 13.14
CA MET A 521 8.49 16.92 13.58
C MET A 521 7.85 15.59 13.20
N LEU A 522 8.06 15.12 11.96
CA LEU A 522 7.53 13.84 11.50
C LEU A 522 8.14 12.65 12.26
N ALA A 523 9.44 12.69 12.57
CA ALA A 523 10.12 11.68 13.37
C ALA A 523 9.73 11.73 14.86
N ALA A 524 9.49 12.91 15.42
CA ALA A 524 9.18 13.09 16.84
C ALA A 524 7.98 12.27 17.29
N GLY A 525 6.98 12.08 16.42
CA GLY A 525 5.79 11.26 16.69
C GLY A 525 6.12 9.83 17.08
N PHE A 526 7.18 9.25 16.51
CA PHE A 526 7.63 7.88 16.73
C PHE A 526 8.79 7.75 17.72
N SER A 527 9.30 8.87 18.21
CA SER A 527 10.41 8.91 19.15
C SER A 527 9.94 8.99 20.60
N LYS A 528 10.86 8.70 21.51
CA LYS A 528 10.68 8.91 22.96
C LYS A 528 11.29 10.24 23.42
N ALA A 529 11.47 11.24 22.53
CA ALA A 529 11.97 12.54 22.92
C ALA A 529 11.02 13.21 23.92
N ASN A 530 11.57 13.72 25.02
CA ASN A 530 10.80 14.34 26.09
C ASN A 530 10.30 15.73 25.70
N ARG A 531 11.16 16.51 25.04
CA ARG A 531 10.87 17.86 24.57
C ARG A 531 11.26 18.02 23.11
N VAL A 532 10.43 18.70 22.35
CA VAL A 532 10.58 18.83 20.90
C VAL A 532 10.51 20.31 20.51
N VAL A 533 11.48 20.77 19.75
CA VAL A 533 11.58 22.15 19.23
C VAL A 533 11.71 22.12 17.73
N ILE A 534 10.82 22.80 17.02
CA ILE A 534 10.68 22.68 15.56
C ILE A 534 10.60 24.05 14.90
N ASP A 535 11.53 24.32 14.00
CA ASP A 535 11.43 25.37 13.00
C ASP A 535 10.67 24.87 11.77
N ILE A 536 9.48 25.38 11.53
CA ILE A 536 8.65 24.96 10.38
C ILE A 536 8.96 25.73 9.09
N GLU A 537 9.77 26.79 9.17
CA GLU A 537 10.17 27.56 7.99
C GLU A 537 9.00 28.04 7.12
N GLN A 538 7.89 28.42 7.75
CA GLN A 538 6.66 28.90 7.11
C GLN A 538 6.09 27.93 6.07
N LEU A 539 6.23 26.62 6.30
CA LEU A 539 5.73 25.58 5.40
C LEU A 539 4.22 25.76 5.15
N ASN A 540 3.86 25.92 3.88
CA ASN A 540 2.46 25.91 3.46
C ASN A 540 1.94 24.49 3.36
N THR A 541 0.99 24.11 4.23
CA THR A 541 0.34 22.80 4.22
C THR A 541 -1.09 22.82 3.67
N GLU A 542 -1.61 23.99 3.28
CA GLU A 542 -2.96 24.11 2.70
C GLU A 542 -2.99 23.58 1.26
N THR A 543 -1.90 23.77 0.51
CA THR A 543 -1.75 23.23 -0.85
C THR A 543 -0.82 22.01 -0.87
N ASP A 544 -0.81 21.30 -1.99
CA ASP A 544 0.05 20.14 -2.17
C ASP A 544 1.47 20.49 -2.63
N ASP A 545 1.72 21.74 -3.06
CA ASP A 545 2.97 22.16 -3.69
C ASP A 545 4.21 21.89 -2.81
N ALA A 546 4.12 22.29 -1.52
CA ALA A 546 5.22 22.07 -0.59
C ALA A 546 5.50 20.59 -0.30
N PHE A 547 4.47 19.74 -0.36
CA PHE A 547 4.63 18.29 -0.23
C PHE A 547 5.25 17.68 -1.48
N VAL A 548 4.79 18.10 -2.66
CA VAL A 548 5.37 17.64 -3.94
C VAL A 548 6.85 18.01 -4.04
N GLU A 549 7.23 19.22 -3.59
CA GLU A 549 8.59 19.72 -3.66
C GLU A 549 9.50 19.15 -2.56
N LYS A 550 9.07 19.20 -1.29
CA LYS A 550 9.91 18.93 -0.11
C LYS A 550 9.67 17.57 0.53
N LEU A 551 8.49 17.00 0.39
CA LEU A 551 8.02 15.80 1.08
C LEU A 551 7.29 14.83 0.13
N PRO A 552 7.91 14.42 -0.99
CA PRO A 552 7.28 13.50 -1.95
C PRO A 552 7.23 12.07 -1.39
N ILE A 553 6.63 11.92 -0.20
CA ILE A 553 6.43 10.63 0.46
C ILE A 553 5.04 10.12 0.11
N PRO A 554 4.92 8.94 -0.51
CA PRO A 554 3.63 8.37 -0.87
C PRO A 554 2.70 8.26 0.33
N SER A 555 1.43 8.58 0.13
CA SER A 555 0.35 8.51 1.13
C SER A 555 0.46 9.48 2.33
N ILE A 556 1.51 10.29 2.45
CA ILE A 556 1.73 11.17 3.62
C ILE A 556 0.52 12.08 3.92
N ARG A 557 -0.09 12.67 2.88
CA ARG A 557 -1.27 13.53 3.03
C ARG A 557 -2.50 12.75 3.47
N ARG A 558 -2.67 11.55 2.93
CA ARG A 558 -3.81 10.68 3.23
C ARG A 558 -3.86 10.26 4.69
N VAL A 559 -2.70 10.07 5.30
CA VAL A 559 -2.57 9.67 6.71
C VAL A 559 -2.40 10.85 7.68
N GLY A 560 -2.71 12.06 7.22
CA GLY A 560 -2.86 13.26 8.07
C GLY A 560 -1.60 14.06 8.34
N ASP A 561 -0.51 13.82 7.64
CA ASP A 561 0.70 14.65 7.60
C ASP A 561 1.15 15.19 8.98
N PHE A 562 1.41 16.52 9.09
CA PHE A 562 1.80 17.20 10.32
C PHE A 562 0.68 17.23 11.38
N ARG A 563 -0.58 17.01 11.00
CA ARG A 563 -1.70 16.85 11.93
C ARG A 563 -1.52 15.59 12.75
N THR A 564 -1.24 14.50 12.08
CA THR A 564 -0.94 13.21 12.73
C THR A 564 0.37 13.27 13.51
N ALA A 565 1.43 13.87 12.96
CA ALA A 565 2.69 14.06 13.69
C ALA A 565 2.49 14.86 14.98
N GLY A 566 1.74 15.97 14.94
CA GLY A 566 1.41 16.78 16.13
C GLY A 566 0.59 16.00 17.18
N ALA A 567 -0.38 15.21 16.73
CA ALA A 567 -1.16 14.33 17.60
C ALA A 567 -0.31 13.23 18.26
N LEU A 568 0.65 12.64 17.53
CA LEU A 568 1.58 11.63 18.06
C LEU A 568 2.58 12.22 19.07
N ILE A 569 2.93 13.50 18.95
CA ILE A 569 3.77 14.21 19.94
C ILE A 569 2.99 14.50 21.21
N ALA A 570 1.72 14.86 21.12
CA ALA A 570 0.90 15.20 22.27
C ALA A 570 0.77 14.02 23.28
N PRO A 571 0.82 14.28 24.61
CA PRO A 571 0.90 15.59 25.27
C PRO A 571 2.32 16.03 25.68
N ARG A 572 3.37 15.61 24.97
CA ARG A 572 4.76 15.99 25.28
C ARG A 572 4.99 17.49 25.04
N SER A 573 6.01 18.06 25.69
CA SER A 573 6.37 19.48 25.50
C SER A 573 6.82 19.74 24.05
N LEU A 574 6.14 20.66 23.37
CA LEU A 574 6.36 20.99 21.96
C LEU A 574 6.44 22.50 21.75
N LEU A 575 7.54 22.97 21.17
CA LEU A 575 7.68 24.31 20.64
C LEU A 575 7.70 24.27 19.12
N ILE A 576 6.74 24.92 18.48
CA ILE A 576 6.71 25.12 17.02
C ILE A 576 6.89 26.61 16.77
N PHE A 577 7.89 26.98 16.00
CA PHE A 577 8.13 28.39 15.67
C PHE A 577 8.30 28.59 14.16
N ASN A 578 8.31 29.86 13.74
CA ASN A 578 8.37 30.24 12.33
C ASN A 578 7.24 29.60 11.50
N THR A 579 6.02 29.56 12.08
CA THR A 579 4.91 28.77 11.53
C THR A 579 4.27 29.39 10.28
N GLY A 580 4.39 30.72 10.09
CA GLY A 580 3.57 31.39 9.09
C GLY A 580 2.06 31.28 9.41
N SER A 581 1.20 31.44 8.40
CA SER A 581 -0.27 31.40 8.54
C SER A 581 -0.92 30.12 7.97
N GLN A 582 -0.17 29.28 7.27
CA GLN A 582 -0.69 28.15 6.49
C GLN A 582 -0.25 26.78 7.02
N PHE A 583 0.32 26.76 8.23
CA PHE A 583 0.62 25.53 8.96
C PHE A 583 -0.54 25.20 9.91
N PRO A 584 -0.90 23.92 10.18
CA PRO A 584 -2.11 23.52 10.91
C PRO A 584 -1.99 23.70 12.43
N THR A 585 -1.54 24.88 12.88
CA THR A 585 -1.34 25.22 14.29
C THR A 585 -2.61 25.13 15.12
N THR A 586 -3.75 25.58 14.58
CA THR A 586 -5.05 25.50 15.25
C THR A 586 -5.43 24.04 15.51
N TRP A 587 -5.26 23.16 14.52
CA TRP A 587 -5.57 21.74 14.65
C TRP A 587 -4.75 21.09 15.77
N ILE A 588 -3.44 21.40 15.83
CA ILE A 588 -2.53 20.90 16.88
C ILE A 588 -2.90 21.49 18.26
N SER A 589 -3.22 22.78 18.32
CA SER A 589 -3.64 23.44 19.58
C SER A 589 -4.90 22.81 20.16
N ASP A 590 -5.88 22.49 19.31
CA ASP A 590 -7.11 21.84 19.74
C ASP A 590 -6.85 20.45 20.35
N ILE A 591 -5.86 19.71 19.84
CA ILE A 591 -5.43 18.42 20.43
C ILE A 591 -4.89 18.60 21.83
N TYR A 592 -3.99 19.59 22.06
CA TYR A 592 -3.45 19.86 23.39
C TYR A 592 -4.52 20.38 24.37
N GLN A 593 -5.50 21.11 23.88
CA GLN A 593 -6.67 21.49 24.68
C GLN A 593 -7.55 20.29 25.02
N ALA A 594 -7.79 19.40 24.04
CA ALA A 594 -8.61 18.20 24.23
C ALA A 594 -8.04 17.24 25.31
N VAL A 595 -6.73 17.28 25.54
CA VAL A 595 -6.07 16.48 26.60
C VAL A 595 -5.74 17.29 27.86
N GLU A 596 -6.26 18.53 27.99
CA GLU A 596 -6.07 19.41 29.13
C GLU A 596 -4.58 19.73 29.44
N LYS A 597 -3.77 19.84 28.39
CA LYS A 597 -2.33 20.14 28.47
C LYS A 597 -1.91 21.32 27.54
N PRO A 598 -2.68 22.42 27.46
CA PRO A 598 -2.33 23.51 26.55
C PRO A 598 -0.97 24.16 26.89
N ASP A 599 -0.56 24.14 28.16
CA ASP A 599 0.70 24.74 28.64
C ASP A 599 1.95 23.99 28.11
N LEU A 600 1.80 22.75 27.63
CA LEU A 600 2.89 21.97 27.04
C LEU A 600 3.11 22.26 25.54
N LEU A 601 2.27 23.11 24.93
CA LEU A 601 2.41 23.56 23.56
C LEU A 601 2.74 25.06 23.51
N SER A 602 3.84 25.38 22.84
CA SER A 602 4.23 26.75 22.52
C SER A 602 4.24 26.93 20.99
N ILE A 603 3.56 27.94 20.48
CA ILE A 603 3.50 28.28 19.06
C ILE A 603 3.93 29.73 18.86
N SER A 604 4.80 29.96 17.85
CA SER A 604 5.27 31.29 17.50
C SER A 604 5.38 31.49 16.00
N THR A 605 4.94 32.62 15.50
CA THR A 605 5.16 33.04 14.11
C THR A 605 6.54 33.69 13.90
N ASN A 606 7.27 34.00 14.99
CA ASN A 606 8.60 34.57 14.90
C ASN A 606 9.56 33.62 14.21
N ARG A 607 10.45 34.19 13.38
CA ARG A 607 11.45 33.41 12.65
C ARG A 607 12.56 32.88 13.54
N GLU A 608 12.75 33.43 14.71
CA GLU A 608 13.75 33.04 15.69
C GLU A 608 13.08 32.66 17.01
N ALA A 609 13.64 31.70 17.69
CA ALA A 609 13.23 31.27 19.02
C ALA A 609 14.45 31.19 19.96
N HIS A 610 14.25 31.60 21.21
CA HIS A 610 15.25 31.46 22.28
C HIS A 610 15.21 30.01 22.81
N ILE A 611 15.76 29.07 22.06
CA ILE A 611 15.64 27.61 22.31
C ILE A 611 16.21 27.23 23.67
N ALA A 612 17.39 27.76 24.05
CA ALA A 612 18.02 27.44 25.33
C ALA A 612 17.21 28.02 26.52
N ASP A 613 16.61 29.19 26.36
CA ASP A 613 15.74 29.78 27.39
C ASP A 613 14.46 28.94 27.57
N TRP A 614 13.88 28.47 26.48
CA TRP A 614 12.69 27.57 26.53
C TRP A 614 13.00 26.28 27.27
N PHE A 615 14.16 25.67 27.05
CA PHE A 615 14.60 24.49 27.82
C PHE A 615 14.83 24.79 29.30
N SER A 616 15.17 26.02 29.66
CA SER A 616 15.42 26.45 31.05
C SER A 616 14.15 26.77 31.81
N LEU A 617 13.05 27.15 31.14
CA LEU A 617 11.77 27.53 31.74
C LEU A 617 10.84 26.33 32.01
N ALA A 618 11.06 25.23 31.39
CA ALA A 618 10.27 23.99 31.44
C ALA A 618 10.99 22.97 32.33
#